data_bf6193846d8db141cc6e1871f52bdff2
#
_entry.id   bf6193846d8db141cc6e1871f52bdff2
#
_cell.length_a   1.000
_cell.length_b   1.000
_cell.length_c   1.000
_cell.angle_alpha   90.00
_cell.angle_beta   90.00
_cell.angle_gamma   90.00
#
_symmetry.space_group_name_H-M   'P 1'
#
loop_
_entity.id
_entity.type
_entity.pdbx_description
1 polymer ?
#
loop_
_entity_poly.entity_id
_entity_poly.type
_entity_poly.pdbx_seq_one_letter_code
_entity_poly.pdbx_strand_id
1 'polypeptide(L)'
;RYLPLFSTATRPAPPGKARLRMNLVDVATGRPAAWAMVHVEYGGQELAAGLSGIDGALHVIFNYPEPPIASPPSAFPWHWRIRLRAEYATPAQGAPTIPSLCYVISQPPARLLTDTSASVELVESDLEFGRELVVTSEAKSHVLIEQA
;
A
#
# COMPACT_ATOMS: atom_id res chain seq x y z
N ARG A 1 -24.16 -6.19 -3.73
CA ARG A 1 -22.79 -6.65 -3.99
C ARG A 1 -21.99 -5.43 -4.42
N TYR A 2 -21.04 -5.00 -3.61
CA TYR A 2 -20.11 -3.93 -3.99
C TYR A 2 -19.01 -4.54 -4.83
N LEU A 3 -18.73 -3.95 -5.99
CA LEU A 3 -17.56 -4.28 -6.79
C LEU A 3 -16.42 -3.39 -6.30
N PRO A 4 -15.35 -3.94 -5.72
CA PRO A 4 -14.22 -3.12 -5.31
C PRO A 4 -13.54 -2.55 -6.56
N LEU A 5 -13.43 -1.22 -6.63
CA LEU A 5 -12.72 -0.52 -7.67
C LEU A 5 -11.38 -0.03 -7.12
N PHE A 6 -10.30 -0.51 -7.69
CA PHE A 6 -8.95 -0.09 -7.33
C PHE A 6 -8.45 1.01 -8.26
N SER A 7 -7.73 1.97 -7.70
CA SER A 7 -7.12 3.04 -8.48
C SER A 7 -5.92 2.50 -9.27
N THR A 8 -5.84 2.85 -10.54
CA THR A 8 -4.64 2.56 -11.33
C THR A 8 -3.51 3.52 -10.96
N ALA A 9 -2.26 3.11 -11.19
CA ALA A 9 -1.08 3.92 -10.89
C ALA A 9 -1.05 5.26 -11.65
N THR A 10 -1.76 5.36 -12.75
CA THR A 10 -1.83 6.55 -13.62
C THR A 10 -3.00 7.48 -13.28
N ARG A 11 -3.92 7.08 -12.39
CA ARG A 11 -5.09 7.89 -12.05
C ARG A 11 -4.67 9.14 -11.28
N PRO A 12 -4.99 10.34 -11.77
CA PRO A 12 -4.75 11.56 -11.01
C PRO A 12 -5.66 11.59 -9.77
N ALA A 13 -5.10 11.97 -8.63
CA ALA A 13 -5.92 12.15 -7.43
C ALA A 13 -6.65 13.50 -7.48
N PRO A 14 -7.94 13.54 -7.13
CA PRO A 14 -8.65 14.79 -6.93
C PRO A 14 -7.98 15.65 -5.85
N PRO A 15 -8.09 16.97 -5.93
CA PRO A 15 -7.64 17.87 -4.86
C PRO A 15 -8.22 17.47 -3.50
N GLY A 16 -7.43 17.58 -2.43
CA GLY A 16 -7.88 17.29 -1.07
C GLY A 16 -7.97 15.80 -0.71
N LYS A 17 -7.48 14.91 -1.56
CA LYS A 17 -7.34 13.48 -1.25
C LYS A 17 -5.90 13.12 -0.91
N ALA A 18 -5.76 12.20 0.02
CA ALA A 18 -4.49 11.57 0.31
C ALA A 18 -4.09 10.60 -0.82
N ARG A 19 -2.81 10.48 -1.06
CA ARG A 19 -2.25 9.57 -2.06
C ARG A 19 -1.11 8.77 -1.45
N LEU A 20 -1.15 7.47 -1.67
CA LEU A 20 -0.07 6.57 -1.32
C LEU A 20 0.39 5.83 -2.57
N ARG A 21 1.68 5.75 -2.77
CA ARG A 21 2.30 5.01 -3.88
C ARG A 21 3.42 4.12 -3.36
N MET A 22 3.50 2.92 -3.90
CA MET A 22 4.62 2.01 -3.68
C MET A 22 4.83 1.10 -4.88
N ASN A 23 6.02 0.55 -5.00
CA ASN A 23 6.35 -0.53 -5.92
C ASN A 23 6.70 -1.75 -5.09
N LEU A 24 6.07 -2.88 -5.40
CA LEU A 24 6.21 -4.12 -4.64
C LEU A 24 7.03 -5.15 -5.43
N VAL A 25 8.00 -5.76 -4.75
CA VAL A 25 8.81 -6.85 -5.28
C VAL A 25 8.65 -8.07 -4.37
N ASP A 26 8.34 -9.21 -4.97
CA ASP A 26 8.20 -10.48 -4.27
C ASP A 26 9.55 -11.02 -3.83
N VAL A 27 9.72 -11.25 -2.54
CA VAL A 27 10.96 -11.82 -1.95
C VAL A 27 11.28 -13.18 -2.55
N ALA A 28 10.27 -14.04 -2.77
CA ALA A 28 10.46 -15.39 -3.24
C ALA A 28 10.97 -15.48 -4.68
N THR A 29 10.57 -14.54 -5.54
CA THR A 29 10.88 -14.58 -6.98
C THR A 29 11.83 -13.48 -7.43
N GLY A 30 11.99 -12.41 -6.65
CA GLY A 30 12.73 -11.21 -7.06
C GLY A 30 12.05 -10.42 -8.19
N ARG A 31 10.79 -10.72 -8.50
CA ARG A 31 10.01 -10.09 -9.56
C ARG A 31 8.97 -9.13 -8.98
N PRO A 32 8.41 -8.22 -9.80
CA PRO A 32 7.29 -7.39 -9.37
C PRO A 32 6.15 -8.25 -8.78
N ALA A 33 5.66 -7.86 -7.62
CA ALA A 33 4.55 -8.54 -6.95
C ALA A 33 3.23 -8.08 -7.56
N ALA A 34 2.72 -8.81 -8.52
CA ALA A 34 1.45 -8.54 -9.15
C ALA A 34 0.27 -8.96 -8.27
N TRP A 35 -0.78 -8.15 -8.24
CA TRP A 35 -2.07 -8.43 -7.59
C TRP A 35 -2.00 -8.53 -6.06
N ALA A 36 -0.99 -7.95 -5.44
CA ALA A 36 -0.93 -7.79 -4.00
C ALA A 36 -1.93 -6.74 -3.53
N MET A 37 -2.63 -7.01 -2.44
CA MET A 37 -3.51 -6.04 -1.79
C MET A 37 -2.79 -5.37 -0.62
N VAL A 38 -2.90 -4.05 -0.55
CA VAL A 38 -2.43 -3.28 0.59
C VAL A 38 -3.56 -2.43 1.14
N HIS A 39 -3.86 -2.62 2.40
CA HIS A 39 -4.87 -1.88 3.16
C HIS A 39 -4.21 -0.75 3.94
N VAL A 40 -4.81 0.41 3.89
CA VAL A 40 -4.41 1.59 4.65
C VAL A 40 -5.39 1.77 5.80
N GLU A 41 -4.88 1.74 7.02
CA GLU A 41 -5.68 1.80 8.25
C GLU A 41 -5.24 2.98 9.13
N TYR A 42 -6.18 3.55 9.85
CA TYR A 42 -5.94 4.56 10.88
C TYR A 42 -6.94 4.43 12.01
N GLY A 43 -6.46 4.47 13.26
CA GLY A 43 -7.33 4.37 14.43
C GLY A 43 -8.18 3.08 14.48
N GLY A 44 -7.70 1.99 13.91
CA GLY A 44 -8.42 0.72 13.85
C GLY A 44 -9.48 0.63 12.74
N GLN A 45 -9.55 1.63 11.88
CA GLN A 45 -10.45 1.65 10.72
C GLN A 45 -9.67 1.59 9.40
N GLU A 46 -10.18 0.79 8.46
CA GLU A 46 -9.68 0.79 7.10
C GLU A 46 -10.13 2.06 6.37
N LEU A 47 -9.17 2.82 5.86
CA LEU A 47 -9.42 4.03 5.06
C LEU A 47 -9.58 3.69 3.58
N ALA A 48 -8.79 2.77 3.09
CA ALA A 48 -8.80 2.32 1.70
C ALA A 48 -7.97 1.05 1.51
N ALA A 49 -8.13 0.42 0.35
CA ALA A 49 -7.28 -0.65 -0.11
C ALA A 49 -6.81 -0.37 -1.54
N GLY A 50 -5.60 -0.80 -1.86
CA GLY A 50 -5.02 -0.76 -3.20
C GLY A 50 -4.66 -2.14 -3.70
N LEU A 51 -4.63 -2.29 -5.01
CA LEU A 51 -4.22 -3.51 -5.69
C LEU A 51 -3.03 -3.18 -6.59
N SER A 52 -1.92 -3.92 -6.45
CA SER A 52 -0.79 -3.74 -7.34
C SER A 52 -1.09 -4.25 -8.74
N GLY A 53 -0.55 -3.57 -9.74
CA GLY A 53 -0.60 -4.02 -11.13
C GLY A 53 0.38 -5.16 -11.41
N ILE A 54 0.41 -5.61 -12.65
CA ILE A 54 1.33 -6.66 -13.12
C ILE A 54 2.81 -6.25 -12.98
N ASP A 55 3.09 -4.96 -12.95
CA ASP A 55 4.41 -4.35 -12.75
C ASP A 55 4.76 -4.14 -11.26
N GLY A 56 3.90 -4.56 -10.35
CA GLY A 56 4.08 -4.35 -8.91
C GLY A 56 3.76 -2.93 -8.42
N ALA A 57 3.39 -2.01 -9.31
CA ALA A 57 3.03 -0.65 -8.93
C ALA A 57 1.65 -0.61 -8.24
N LEU A 58 1.58 0.07 -7.11
CA LEU A 58 0.37 0.24 -6.33
C LEU A 58 0.13 1.72 -6.06
N HIS A 59 -1.11 2.14 -6.24
CA HIS A 59 -1.55 3.50 -5.99
C HIS A 59 -2.88 3.49 -5.24
N VAL A 60 -2.94 4.16 -4.09
CA VAL A 60 -4.13 4.27 -3.26
C VAL A 60 -4.51 5.74 -3.11
N ILE A 61 -5.77 6.06 -3.37
CA ILE A 61 -6.34 7.40 -3.19
C ILE A 61 -7.43 7.27 -2.12
N PHE A 62 -7.35 8.08 -1.07
CA PHE A 62 -8.28 8.00 0.04
C PHE A 62 -8.52 9.36 0.71
N ASN A 63 -9.52 9.44 1.58
CA ASN A 63 -9.75 10.63 2.39
C ASN A 63 -8.71 10.71 3.50
N TYR A 64 -8.22 11.92 3.76
CA TYR A 64 -7.43 12.13 4.98
C TYR A 64 -8.26 11.75 6.20
N PRO A 65 -7.63 11.19 7.25
CA PRO A 65 -8.28 11.08 8.55
C PRO A 65 -8.67 12.46 9.09
N GLU A 66 -9.54 12.48 10.09
CA GLU A 66 -9.86 13.72 10.77
C GLU A 66 -8.59 14.39 11.34
N PRO A 67 -8.48 15.72 11.23
CA PRO A 67 -7.37 16.44 11.84
C PRO A 67 -7.26 16.14 13.34
N PRO A 68 -6.05 16.01 13.89
CA PRO A 68 -5.87 15.82 15.32
C PRO A 68 -6.47 17.01 16.09
N ILE A 69 -7.51 16.76 16.89
CA ILE A 69 -8.30 17.80 17.59
C ILE A 69 -7.42 18.65 18.54
N ALA A 70 -6.33 18.09 19.03
CA ALA A 70 -5.41 18.75 19.97
C ALA A 70 -4.17 19.38 19.30
N SER A 71 -4.13 19.46 17.98
CA SER A 71 -2.97 20.04 17.29
C SER A 71 -3.04 21.56 17.34
N PRO A 72 -2.04 22.23 17.96
CA PRO A 72 -1.96 23.67 17.88
C PRO A 72 -1.81 24.14 16.43
N PRO A 73 -2.19 25.38 16.06
CA PRO A 73 -2.01 25.90 14.71
C PRO A 73 -0.58 25.80 14.18
N SER A 74 0.41 25.76 15.07
CA SER A 74 1.83 25.53 14.76
C SER A 74 2.17 24.11 14.33
N ALA A 75 1.28 23.15 14.49
CA ALA A 75 1.48 21.75 14.08
C ALA A 75 1.10 21.48 12.61
N PHE A 76 0.76 22.52 11.85
CA PHE A 76 0.56 22.39 10.40
C PHE A 76 1.92 22.33 9.68
N PRO A 77 2.11 21.45 8.67
CA PRO A 77 1.13 20.51 8.14
C PRO A 77 0.83 19.33 9.09
N TRP A 78 -0.42 18.85 9.06
CA TRP A 78 -0.83 17.72 9.88
C TRP A 78 -0.17 16.43 9.43
N HIS A 79 0.12 15.56 10.41
CA HIS A 79 0.69 14.24 10.22
C HIS A 79 -0.18 13.18 10.87
N TRP A 80 -0.29 12.02 10.21
CA TRP A 80 -0.96 10.84 10.76
C TRP A 80 -0.07 9.62 10.61
N ARG A 81 0.06 8.85 11.66
CA ARG A 81 0.72 7.56 11.58
C ARG A 81 -0.28 6.53 11.11
N ILE A 82 -0.25 6.21 9.83
CA ILE A 82 -1.10 5.21 9.21
C ILE A 82 -0.45 3.83 9.30
N ARG A 83 -1.30 2.80 9.39
CA ARG A 83 -0.89 1.41 9.37
C ARG A 83 -1.09 0.83 7.97
N LEU A 84 -0.14 0.01 7.55
CA LEU A 84 -0.19 -0.73 6.29
C LEU A 84 -0.33 -2.23 6.60
N ARG A 85 -1.30 -2.87 5.97
CA ARG A 85 -1.54 -4.31 6.04
C ARG A 85 -1.58 -4.88 4.64
N ALA A 86 -0.84 -5.94 4.38
CA ALA A 86 -0.74 -6.55 3.07
C ALA A 86 -1.32 -7.96 3.03
N GLU A 87 -1.82 -8.35 1.87
CA GLU A 87 -2.26 -9.69 1.54
C GLU A 87 -1.67 -10.06 0.17
N TYR A 88 -0.98 -11.18 0.12
CA TYR A 88 -0.29 -11.60 -1.09
C TYR A 88 0.06 -13.08 -1.04
N ALA A 89 -0.08 -13.74 -2.16
CA ALA A 89 0.49 -15.08 -2.39
C ALA A 89 1.36 -15.04 -3.65
N THR A 90 2.57 -15.57 -3.55
CA THR A 90 3.42 -15.76 -4.72
C THR A 90 2.68 -16.59 -5.75
N PRO A 91 2.49 -16.10 -7.00
CA PRO A 91 1.78 -16.85 -8.02
C PRO A 91 2.43 -18.19 -8.30
N ALA A 92 1.63 -19.25 -8.40
CA ALA A 92 2.11 -20.55 -8.80
C ALA A 92 2.61 -20.51 -10.27
N GLN A 93 3.55 -21.38 -10.59
CA GLN A 93 4.03 -21.52 -11.97
C GLN A 93 2.86 -21.91 -12.88
N GLY A 94 2.66 -21.15 -13.96
CA GLY A 94 1.53 -21.35 -14.89
C GLY A 94 0.21 -20.71 -14.45
N ALA A 95 0.21 -19.89 -13.39
CA ALA A 95 -0.96 -19.13 -12.98
C ALA A 95 -1.42 -18.16 -14.09
N PRO A 96 -2.74 -17.88 -14.21
CA PRO A 96 -3.25 -16.90 -15.16
C PRO A 96 -2.64 -15.52 -14.93
N THR A 97 -2.35 -14.79 -15.99
CA THR A 97 -1.82 -13.41 -15.90
C THR A 97 -2.81 -12.46 -15.22
N ILE A 98 -4.11 -12.69 -15.38
CA ILE A 98 -5.19 -11.96 -14.74
C ILE A 98 -5.93 -12.94 -13.82
N PRO A 99 -5.80 -12.78 -12.50
CA PRO A 99 -6.47 -13.65 -11.54
C PRO A 99 -7.97 -13.32 -11.45
N SER A 100 -8.73 -14.27 -10.90
CA SER A 100 -10.13 -13.99 -10.53
C SER A 100 -10.19 -13.06 -9.32
N LEU A 101 -11.30 -12.32 -9.20
CA LEU A 101 -11.52 -11.46 -8.02
C LEU A 101 -11.51 -12.28 -6.72
N CYS A 102 -12.09 -13.49 -6.75
CA CYS A 102 -12.07 -14.38 -5.59
C CYS A 102 -10.65 -14.72 -5.13
N TYR A 103 -9.73 -14.96 -6.05
CA TYR A 103 -8.32 -15.18 -5.72
C TYR A 103 -7.71 -13.95 -5.04
N VAL A 104 -7.93 -12.76 -5.60
CA VAL A 104 -7.36 -11.51 -5.07
C VAL A 104 -7.81 -11.23 -3.63
N ILE A 105 -9.11 -11.38 -3.35
CA ILE A 105 -9.67 -11.08 -2.02
C ILE A 105 -9.46 -12.19 -0.99
N SER A 106 -9.00 -13.36 -1.38
CA SER A 106 -8.75 -14.50 -0.50
C SER A 106 -7.26 -14.78 -0.26
N GLN A 107 -6.39 -13.87 -0.67
CA GLN A 107 -4.96 -14.03 -0.46
C GLN A 107 -4.61 -14.06 1.04
N PRO A 108 -3.57 -14.81 1.43
CA PRO A 108 -3.13 -14.86 2.82
C PRO A 108 -2.47 -13.55 3.25
N PRO A 109 -2.37 -13.30 4.57
CA PRO A 109 -1.58 -12.20 5.10
C PRO A 109 -0.15 -12.22 4.58
N ALA A 110 0.40 -11.05 4.34
CA ALA A 110 1.77 -10.85 3.89
C ALA A 110 2.45 -9.73 4.70
N ARG A 111 3.76 -9.72 4.68
CA ARG A 111 4.58 -8.71 5.32
C ARG A 111 5.21 -7.79 4.27
N LEU A 112 5.22 -6.49 4.55
CA LEU A 112 5.97 -5.50 3.80
C LEU A 112 7.32 -5.31 4.48
N LEU A 113 8.40 -5.39 3.73
CA LEU A 113 9.75 -5.30 4.25
C LEU A 113 10.56 -4.24 3.49
N THR A 114 11.47 -3.58 4.19
CA THR A 114 12.47 -2.75 3.51
C THR A 114 13.50 -3.65 2.81
N ASP A 115 13.90 -3.27 1.60
CA ASP A 115 15.01 -3.93 0.89
C ASP A 115 16.35 -3.35 1.34
N THR A 116 16.68 -3.65 2.58
CA THR A 116 17.94 -3.26 3.23
C THR A 116 18.62 -4.50 3.81
N SER A 117 19.87 -4.37 4.21
CA SER A 117 20.60 -5.48 4.84
C SER A 117 19.95 -6.01 6.13
N ALA A 118 19.15 -5.18 6.80
CA ALA A 118 18.44 -5.53 8.04
C ALA A 118 16.99 -5.98 7.82
N SER A 119 16.41 -5.77 6.63
CA SER A 119 15.01 -6.13 6.26
C SER A 119 14.01 -5.83 7.37
N VAL A 120 13.73 -4.56 7.59
CA VAL A 120 12.78 -4.11 8.62
C VAL A 120 11.36 -4.19 8.09
N GLU A 121 10.43 -4.71 8.91
CA GLU A 121 9.01 -4.75 8.57
C GLU A 121 8.39 -3.35 8.58
N LEU A 122 7.69 -3.02 7.49
CA LEU A 122 6.97 -1.76 7.31
C LEU A 122 5.51 -1.94 7.74
N VAL A 123 5.22 -1.70 9.01
CA VAL A 123 3.86 -1.77 9.56
C VAL A 123 3.18 -0.42 9.53
N GLU A 124 3.93 0.64 9.69
CA GLU A 124 3.42 2.01 9.78
C GLU A 124 4.19 2.96 8.86
N SER A 125 3.54 4.03 8.47
CA SER A 125 4.14 5.12 7.69
C SER A 125 3.56 6.47 8.10
N ASP A 126 4.32 7.53 7.90
CA ASP A 126 3.92 8.89 8.25
C ASP A 126 3.27 9.59 7.05
N LEU A 127 1.98 9.88 7.15
CA LEU A 127 1.20 10.59 6.15
C LEU A 127 1.17 12.08 6.50
N GLU A 128 1.67 12.91 5.58
CA GLU A 128 1.65 14.38 5.71
C GLU A 128 0.54 14.98 4.85
N PHE A 129 -0.22 15.94 5.39
CA PHE A 129 -1.26 16.65 4.65
C PHE A 129 -0.67 17.39 3.44
N GLY A 130 -1.29 17.20 2.29
CA GLY A 130 -0.90 17.87 1.04
C GLY A 130 0.30 17.24 0.32
N ARG A 131 0.88 16.18 0.86
CA ARG A 131 2.03 15.49 0.27
C ARG A 131 1.69 14.05 -0.11
N GLU A 132 2.16 13.63 -1.28
CA GLU A 132 2.06 12.22 -1.68
C GLU A 132 2.98 11.37 -0.78
N LEU A 133 2.44 10.30 -0.21
CA LEU A 133 3.22 9.34 0.52
C LEU A 133 3.79 8.29 -0.45
N VAL A 134 5.10 8.35 -0.66
CA VAL A 134 5.82 7.34 -1.43
C VAL A 134 6.53 6.43 -0.45
N VAL A 135 6.08 5.18 -0.38
CA VAL A 135 6.68 4.17 0.51
C VAL A 135 7.80 3.47 -0.24
N THR A 136 9.01 3.62 0.26
CA THR A 136 10.24 3.07 -0.35
C THR A 136 11.14 2.47 0.71
N SER A 137 12.12 1.70 0.28
CA SER A 137 13.29 1.36 1.09
C SER A 137 14.31 2.50 1.03
N GLU A 138 15.22 2.61 2.01
CA GLU A 138 16.15 3.76 2.14
C GLU A 138 16.94 4.09 0.86
N ALA A 139 17.45 3.08 0.16
CA ALA A 139 18.29 3.25 -1.03
C ALA A 139 17.63 2.75 -2.32
N LYS A 140 16.39 2.26 -2.26
CA LYS A 140 15.70 1.63 -3.39
C LYS A 140 14.27 2.15 -3.50
N SER A 141 13.78 2.25 -4.73
CA SER A 141 12.43 2.76 -5.03
C SER A 141 11.31 1.74 -4.81
N HIS A 142 11.63 0.57 -4.29
CA HIS A 142 10.65 -0.51 -4.05
C HIS A 142 10.65 -1.00 -2.61
N VAL A 143 9.61 -1.70 -2.26
CA VAL A 143 9.40 -2.39 -0.99
C VAL A 143 9.25 -3.88 -1.29
N LEU A 144 9.80 -4.71 -0.44
CA LEU A 144 9.66 -6.16 -0.55
C LEU A 144 8.34 -6.61 0.06
N ILE A 145 7.73 -7.63 -0.53
CA ILE A 145 6.56 -8.30 0.03
C ILE A 145 6.85 -9.81 0.15
N GLU A 146 6.49 -10.35 1.29
CA GLU A 146 6.69 -11.76 1.62
C GLU A 146 5.39 -12.33 2.21
N GLN A 147 4.98 -13.49 1.75
CA GLN A 147 3.88 -14.22 2.35
C GLN A 147 4.24 -14.57 3.79
N ALA A 148 3.34 -14.24 4.70
CA ALA A 148 3.55 -14.48 6.13
C ALA A 148 3.42 -15.98 6.48
#